data_08b4c47c892c4eb885256aeca8434ea4
#
_entry.id   08b4c47c892c4eb885256aeca8434ea4
#
_cell.length_a   1.000
_cell.length_b   1.000
_cell.length_c   1.000
_cell.angle_alpha   90.00
_cell.angle_beta   90.00
_cell.angle_gamma   90.00
#
_symmetry.space_group_name_H-M   'P 1'
#
loop_
_entity.id
_entity.type
_entity.pdbx_description
1 polymer ?
#
loop_
_entity_poly.entity_id
_entity_poly.type
_entity_poly.pdbx_seq_one_letter_code
_entity_poly.pdbx_strand_id
1 'polypeptide(L)'
;MLKEAGILFAITLIAGLLLGFVYELTKEPIRLQEEKAVQEACQAVFTDAGHFEELDPYIPSDDTAQNLSDTGITIGTVYEAQDASGEKLGYVIQTTSSEGYGGNIVLYVGIRLDGTVNDISILSISETPGLGMKAGDVLVPQFHQKNVKSFTYTKTGSTSDLSLIHI
;
A
#
# COMPACT_ATOMS: atom_id res chain seq x y z
N MET A 1 23.09 40.72 -23.10
CA MET A 1 21.74 40.09 -23.25
C MET A 1 21.77 38.82 -24.11
N LEU A 2 22.12 38.81 -25.40
CA LEU A 2 22.13 37.57 -26.22
C LEU A 2 23.18 36.53 -25.76
N LYS A 3 24.35 36.98 -25.29
CA LYS A 3 25.39 36.07 -24.75
C LYS A 3 24.96 35.43 -23.45
N GLU A 4 24.33 36.14 -22.53
CA GLU A 4 23.83 35.65 -21.26
C GLU A 4 22.67 34.66 -21.47
N ALA A 5 21.77 35.00 -22.42
CA ALA A 5 20.70 34.09 -22.82
C ALA A 5 21.25 32.78 -23.43
N GLY A 6 22.30 32.85 -24.24
CA GLY A 6 22.97 31.67 -24.79
C GLY A 6 23.65 30.81 -23.73
N ILE A 7 24.27 31.41 -22.72
CA ILE A 7 24.87 30.66 -21.59
C ILE A 7 23.79 29.95 -20.77
N LEU A 8 22.70 30.68 -20.44
CA LEU A 8 21.60 30.10 -19.69
C LEU A 8 20.94 28.91 -20.44
N PHE A 9 20.73 29.10 -21.76
CA PHE A 9 20.21 28.00 -22.61
C PHE A 9 21.14 26.79 -22.62
N ALA A 10 22.46 26.98 -22.75
CA ALA A 10 23.42 25.89 -22.73
C ALA A 10 23.41 25.14 -21.40
N ILE A 11 23.33 25.84 -20.25
CA ILE A 11 23.28 25.23 -18.91
C ILE A 11 22.01 24.42 -18.74
N THR A 12 20.85 24.97 -19.09
CA THR A 12 19.57 24.29 -18.98
C THR A 12 19.47 23.07 -19.90
N LEU A 13 20.02 23.16 -21.11
CA LEU A 13 20.10 22.06 -22.06
C LEU A 13 20.94 20.90 -21.49
N ILE A 14 22.13 21.20 -20.99
CA ILE A 14 23.02 20.19 -20.40
C ILE A 14 22.38 19.57 -19.16
N ALA A 15 21.81 20.39 -18.29
CA ALA A 15 21.12 19.88 -17.09
C ALA A 15 19.93 18.98 -17.44
N GLY A 16 19.14 19.35 -18.45
CA GLY A 16 18.02 18.52 -18.93
C GLY A 16 18.48 17.20 -19.52
N LEU A 17 19.55 17.20 -20.31
CA LEU A 17 20.14 15.97 -20.87
C LEU A 17 20.69 15.04 -19.76
N LEU A 18 21.38 15.61 -18.77
CA LEU A 18 21.90 14.83 -17.64
C LEU A 18 20.78 14.22 -16.81
N LEU A 19 19.72 14.99 -16.51
CA LEU A 19 18.53 14.48 -15.80
C LEU A 19 17.84 13.35 -16.57
N GLY A 20 17.63 13.53 -17.88
CA GLY A 20 17.05 12.49 -18.72
C GLY A 20 17.90 11.21 -18.76
N PHE A 21 19.20 11.35 -18.83
CA PHE A 21 20.13 10.22 -18.80
C PHE A 21 20.10 9.47 -17.45
N VAL A 22 20.14 10.20 -16.33
CA VAL A 22 20.02 9.59 -15.00
C VAL A 22 18.67 8.91 -14.83
N TYR A 23 17.58 9.52 -15.29
CA TYR A 23 16.25 8.90 -15.26
C TYR A 23 16.21 7.55 -15.99
N GLU A 24 16.74 7.50 -17.23
CA GLU A 24 16.78 6.23 -17.99
C GLU A 24 17.62 5.15 -17.30
N LEU A 25 18.71 5.50 -16.64
CA LEU A 25 19.56 4.55 -15.90
C LEU A 25 18.87 4.04 -14.62
N THR A 26 18.04 4.87 -13.96
CA THR A 26 17.44 4.52 -12.66
C THR A 26 16.06 3.92 -12.77
N LYS A 27 15.35 4.12 -13.86
CA LYS A 27 13.99 3.66 -14.10
C LYS A 27 13.82 2.16 -13.91
N GLU A 28 14.69 1.33 -14.50
CA GLU A 28 14.62 -0.13 -14.39
C GLU A 28 14.92 -0.65 -12.97
N PRO A 29 16.02 -0.23 -12.31
CA PRO A 29 16.24 -0.61 -10.92
C PRO A 29 15.09 -0.23 -9.97
N ILE A 30 14.49 0.95 -10.17
CA ILE A 30 13.34 1.41 -9.37
C ILE A 30 12.16 0.49 -9.60
N ARG A 31 11.78 0.20 -10.85
CA ARG A 31 10.67 -0.70 -11.20
C ARG A 31 10.85 -2.09 -10.57
N LEU A 32 12.04 -2.67 -10.69
CA LEU A 32 12.34 -3.98 -10.10
C LEU A 32 12.24 -3.97 -8.57
N GLN A 33 12.64 -2.87 -7.94
CA GLN A 33 12.52 -2.72 -6.49
C GLN A 33 11.06 -2.57 -6.05
N GLU A 34 10.25 -1.82 -6.82
CA GLU A 34 8.81 -1.66 -6.58
C GLU A 34 8.08 -3.01 -6.73
N GLU A 35 8.33 -3.75 -7.81
CA GLU A 35 7.74 -5.08 -8.01
C GLU A 35 8.11 -6.04 -6.88
N LYS A 36 9.36 -6.03 -6.45
CA LYS A 36 9.82 -6.83 -5.33
C LYS A 36 9.13 -6.44 -4.03
N ALA A 37 9.00 -5.14 -3.74
CA ALA A 37 8.30 -4.65 -2.56
C ALA A 37 6.80 -5.05 -2.56
N VAL A 38 6.15 -5.01 -3.71
CA VAL A 38 4.77 -5.51 -3.88
C VAL A 38 4.68 -7.00 -3.59
N GLN A 39 5.57 -7.81 -4.15
CA GLN A 39 5.60 -9.25 -3.88
C GLN A 39 5.82 -9.55 -2.40
N GLU A 40 6.77 -8.88 -1.75
CA GLU A 40 7.04 -9.03 -0.32
C GLU A 40 5.82 -8.64 0.52
N ALA A 41 5.12 -7.56 0.16
CA ALA A 41 3.91 -7.14 0.84
C ALA A 41 2.75 -8.14 0.67
N CYS A 42 2.53 -8.67 -0.54
CA CYS A 42 1.56 -9.72 -0.79
C CYS A 42 1.90 -11.01 -0.01
N GLN A 43 3.16 -11.43 -0.02
CA GLN A 43 3.62 -12.60 0.72
C GLN A 43 3.50 -12.41 2.24
N ALA A 44 3.67 -11.18 2.75
CA ALA A 44 3.49 -10.88 4.17
C ALA A 44 2.04 -11.08 4.63
N VAL A 45 1.05 -10.79 3.77
CA VAL A 45 -0.37 -10.96 4.11
C VAL A 45 -0.93 -12.34 3.79
N PHE A 46 -0.25 -13.13 2.94
CA PHE A 46 -0.58 -14.54 2.63
C PHE A 46 0.68 -15.39 2.55
N THR A 47 1.16 -15.81 3.69
CA THR A 47 2.39 -16.64 3.80
C THR A 47 2.24 -18.03 3.19
N ASP A 48 1.01 -18.52 3.06
CA ASP A 48 0.64 -19.81 2.49
C ASP A 48 0.35 -19.73 0.96
N ALA A 49 0.36 -18.54 0.37
CA ALA A 49 0.22 -18.38 -1.08
C ALA A 49 1.51 -18.70 -1.83
N GLY A 50 1.37 -19.43 -2.92
CA GLY A 50 2.46 -19.73 -3.86
C GLY A 50 2.54 -18.75 -5.03
N HIS A 51 1.43 -18.09 -5.37
CA HIS A 51 1.32 -17.18 -6.49
C HIS A 51 0.30 -16.07 -6.22
N PHE A 52 0.56 -14.89 -6.85
CA PHE A 52 -0.36 -13.75 -6.82
C PHE A 52 -0.62 -13.30 -8.25
N GLU A 53 -1.89 -13.29 -8.65
CA GLU A 53 -2.33 -12.86 -9.97
C GLU A 53 -3.01 -11.50 -9.86
N GLU A 54 -2.52 -10.53 -10.63
CA GLU A 54 -3.15 -9.21 -10.69
C GLU A 54 -4.48 -9.29 -11.43
N LEU A 55 -5.53 -8.80 -10.80
CA LEU A 55 -6.87 -8.76 -11.37
C LEU A 55 -7.12 -7.46 -12.12
N ASP A 56 -8.15 -7.47 -12.97
CA ASP A 56 -8.68 -6.26 -13.59
C ASP A 56 -9.00 -5.19 -12.53
N PRO A 57 -8.88 -3.89 -12.86
CA PRO A 57 -9.15 -2.82 -11.92
C PRO A 57 -10.50 -2.96 -11.24
N TYR A 58 -10.51 -2.93 -9.91
CA TYR A 58 -11.74 -2.98 -9.13
C TYR A 58 -12.58 -1.72 -9.37
N ILE A 59 -13.83 -1.90 -9.77
CA ILE A 59 -14.78 -0.83 -9.93
C ILE A 59 -15.81 -0.93 -8.78
N PRO A 60 -15.73 -0.03 -7.77
CA PRO A 60 -16.68 -0.03 -6.67
C PRO A 60 -18.10 0.36 -7.14
N SER A 61 -19.11 -0.11 -6.41
CA SER A 61 -20.48 0.43 -6.59
C SER A 61 -20.52 1.91 -6.16
N ASP A 62 -21.51 2.66 -6.64
CA ASP A 62 -21.64 4.09 -6.36
C ASP A 62 -21.62 4.40 -4.86
N ASP A 63 -22.35 3.62 -4.04
CA ASP A 63 -22.38 3.78 -2.59
C ASP A 63 -20.99 3.51 -1.96
N THR A 64 -20.28 2.51 -2.46
CA THR A 64 -18.92 2.18 -1.98
C THR A 64 -17.94 3.27 -2.40
N ALA A 65 -18.02 3.75 -3.64
CA ALA A 65 -17.18 4.83 -4.16
C ALA A 65 -17.33 6.11 -3.34
N GLN A 66 -18.58 6.46 -2.98
CA GLN A 66 -18.86 7.63 -2.14
C GLN A 66 -18.24 7.47 -0.74
N ASN A 67 -18.47 6.33 -0.08
CA ASN A 67 -17.90 6.05 1.24
C ASN A 67 -16.36 6.10 1.24
N LEU A 68 -15.72 5.55 0.22
CA LEU A 68 -14.26 5.59 0.07
C LEU A 68 -13.77 7.03 -0.09
N SER A 69 -14.45 7.82 -0.94
CA SER A 69 -14.13 9.23 -1.14
C SER A 69 -14.27 10.05 0.14
N ASP A 70 -15.36 9.84 0.89
CA ASP A 70 -15.64 10.56 2.14
C ASP A 70 -14.63 10.23 3.25
N THR A 71 -13.99 9.05 3.19
CA THR A 71 -12.97 8.60 4.16
C THR A 71 -11.54 8.81 3.69
N GLY A 72 -11.32 9.42 2.52
CA GLY A 72 -9.98 9.63 1.95
C GLY A 72 -9.25 8.32 1.62
N ILE A 73 -10.00 7.24 1.37
CA ILE A 73 -9.45 5.92 1.04
C ILE A 73 -9.60 5.66 -0.46
N THR A 74 -8.53 5.16 -1.07
CA THR A 74 -8.52 4.69 -2.45
C THR A 74 -8.16 3.22 -2.49
N ILE A 75 -8.92 2.42 -3.24
CA ILE A 75 -8.56 1.03 -3.57
C ILE A 75 -7.70 1.08 -4.83
N GLY A 76 -6.53 0.49 -4.75
CA GLY A 76 -5.60 0.32 -5.86
C GLY A 76 -5.73 -1.06 -6.50
N THR A 77 -4.60 -1.69 -6.78
CA THR A 77 -4.53 -3.02 -7.40
C THR A 77 -5.07 -4.10 -6.45
N VAL A 78 -5.77 -5.06 -7.03
CA VAL A 78 -6.26 -6.26 -6.33
C VAL A 78 -5.55 -7.47 -6.92
N TYR A 79 -5.02 -8.32 -6.06
CA TYR A 79 -4.40 -9.59 -6.44
C TYR A 79 -5.22 -10.75 -5.93
N GLU A 80 -5.34 -11.79 -6.72
CA GLU A 80 -5.82 -13.08 -6.29
C GLU A 80 -4.66 -13.88 -5.70
N ALA A 81 -4.79 -14.34 -4.44
CA ALA A 81 -3.81 -15.20 -3.80
C ALA A 81 -4.17 -16.66 -4.04
N GLN A 82 -3.23 -17.43 -4.60
CA GLN A 82 -3.38 -18.85 -4.94
C GLN A 82 -2.30 -19.66 -4.23
N ASP A 83 -2.62 -20.87 -3.84
CA ASP A 83 -1.65 -21.81 -3.28
C ASP A 83 -0.75 -22.40 -4.38
N ALA A 84 0.17 -23.29 -4.01
CA ALA A 84 1.08 -23.95 -4.95
C ALA A 84 0.37 -24.88 -5.95
N SER A 85 -0.88 -25.27 -5.71
CA SER A 85 -1.72 -26.08 -6.60
C SER A 85 -2.58 -25.22 -7.55
N GLY A 86 -2.61 -23.91 -7.34
CA GLY A 86 -3.45 -22.96 -8.09
C GLY A 86 -4.86 -22.83 -7.48
N GLU A 87 -5.08 -23.33 -6.26
CA GLU A 87 -6.35 -23.12 -5.55
C GLU A 87 -6.39 -21.71 -4.95
N LYS A 88 -7.50 -21.03 -5.14
CA LYS A 88 -7.72 -19.67 -4.62
C LYS A 88 -7.85 -19.67 -3.11
N LEU A 89 -6.99 -18.91 -2.43
CA LEU A 89 -7.00 -18.70 -0.99
C LEU A 89 -7.81 -17.46 -0.58
N GLY A 90 -7.77 -16.41 -1.40
CA GLY A 90 -8.40 -15.14 -1.12
C GLY A 90 -7.90 -14.01 -2.02
N TYR A 91 -7.96 -12.79 -1.50
CA TYR A 91 -7.55 -11.59 -2.23
C TYR A 91 -6.60 -10.74 -1.40
N VAL A 92 -5.66 -10.10 -2.07
CA VAL A 92 -4.82 -9.03 -1.51
C VAL A 92 -5.24 -7.72 -2.14
N ILE A 93 -5.64 -6.77 -1.32
CA ILE A 93 -6.18 -5.48 -1.76
C ILE A 93 -5.20 -4.39 -1.36
N GLN A 94 -4.67 -3.67 -2.34
CA GLN A 94 -3.91 -2.46 -2.08
C GLN A 94 -4.88 -1.33 -1.71
N THR A 95 -4.63 -0.69 -0.58
CA THR A 95 -5.39 0.48 -0.14
C THR A 95 -4.45 1.64 0.16
N THR A 96 -4.89 2.84 -0.17
CA THR A 96 -4.17 4.09 0.12
C THR A 96 -5.08 4.99 0.93
N SER A 97 -4.61 5.42 2.10
CA SER A 97 -5.25 6.47 2.88
C SER A 97 -4.52 7.79 2.66
N SER A 98 -5.25 8.84 2.32
CA SER A 98 -4.74 10.20 2.21
C SER A 98 -4.77 10.98 3.54
N GLU A 99 -5.30 10.39 4.60
CA GLU A 99 -5.49 11.00 5.92
C GLU A 99 -4.25 10.89 6.83
N GLY A 100 -3.12 10.40 6.33
CA GLY A 100 -1.87 10.38 7.08
C GLY A 100 -1.34 11.80 7.34
N TYR A 101 -0.79 12.05 8.53
CA TYR A 101 -0.24 13.36 8.90
C TYR A 101 1.00 13.73 8.06
N GLY A 102 1.85 12.76 7.77
CA GLY A 102 3.09 12.93 6.99
C GLY A 102 2.93 12.64 5.50
N GLY A 103 1.73 12.28 5.04
CA GLY A 103 1.43 11.94 3.64
C GLY A 103 0.59 10.68 3.50
N ASN A 104 0.53 10.14 2.31
CA ASN A 104 -0.25 8.93 2.06
C ASN A 104 0.32 7.72 2.80
N ILE A 105 -0.57 6.89 3.32
CA ILE A 105 -0.25 5.58 3.88
C ILE A 105 -0.75 4.52 2.90
N VAL A 106 0.16 3.70 2.39
CA VAL A 106 -0.17 2.60 1.47
C VAL A 106 -0.01 1.28 2.20
N LEU A 107 -1.05 0.47 2.19
CA LEU A 107 -1.07 -0.84 2.84
C LEU A 107 -1.73 -1.90 1.96
N TYR A 108 -1.38 -3.14 2.21
CA TYR A 108 -1.99 -4.32 1.62
C TYR A 108 -2.80 -5.06 2.68
N VAL A 109 -4.02 -5.44 2.32
CA VAL A 109 -4.94 -6.18 3.18
C VAL A 109 -5.20 -7.55 2.55
N GLY A 110 -4.83 -8.61 3.23
CA GLY A 110 -5.15 -9.98 2.84
C GLY A 110 -6.52 -10.38 3.38
N ILE A 111 -7.44 -10.78 2.50
CA ILE A 111 -8.80 -11.23 2.87
C ILE A 111 -9.03 -12.62 2.31
N ARG A 112 -9.32 -13.60 3.18
CA ARG A 112 -9.67 -14.95 2.78
C ARG A 112 -11.08 -15.03 2.21
N LEU A 113 -11.40 -16.12 1.51
CA LEU A 113 -12.72 -16.33 0.89
C LEU A 113 -13.88 -16.36 1.88
N ASP A 114 -13.62 -16.68 3.14
CA ASP A 114 -14.61 -16.66 4.23
C ASP A 114 -14.81 -15.28 4.88
N GLY A 115 -14.12 -14.24 4.36
CA GLY A 115 -14.15 -12.87 4.88
C GLY A 115 -13.18 -12.62 6.05
N THR A 116 -12.34 -13.58 6.42
CA THR A 116 -11.31 -13.38 7.43
C THR A 116 -10.22 -12.44 6.91
N VAL A 117 -9.92 -11.37 7.65
CA VAL A 117 -8.69 -10.59 7.43
C VAL A 117 -7.52 -11.47 7.84
N ASN A 118 -6.76 -11.92 6.85
CA ASN A 118 -5.64 -12.82 7.08
C ASN A 118 -4.49 -12.10 7.76
N ASP A 119 -4.10 -10.97 7.18
CA ASP A 119 -3.13 -10.03 7.74
C ASP A 119 -3.16 -8.70 7.00
N ILE A 120 -2.40 -7.70 7.49
CA ILE A 120 -2.14 -6.45 6.79
C ILE A 120 -0.63 -6.21 6.71
N SER A 121 -0.18 -5.51 5.68
CA SER A 121 1.21 -5.11 5.48
C SER A 121 1.27 -3.65 5.05
N ILE A 122 2.10 -2.85 5.72
CA ILE A 122 2.31 -1.44 5.37
C ILE A 122 3.44 -1.37 4.35
N LEU A 123 3.11 -0.97 3.12
CA LEU A 123 4.08 -0.79 2.05
C LEU A 123 4.81 0.56 2.16
N SER A 124 4.07 1.62 2.46
CA SER A 124 4.62 2.97 2.55
C SER A 124 3.92 3.77 3.63
N ILE A 125 4.72 4.38 4.49
CA ILE A 125 4.28 5.27 5.56
C ILE A 125 5.35 6.34 5.78
N SER A 126 4.95 7.61 5.88
CA SER A 126 5.85 8.75 6.08
C SER A 126 5.48 9.55 7.33
N GLU A 127 5.13 8.84 8.39
CA GLU A 127 4.69 9.43 9.65
C GLU A 127 5.85 9.87 10.55
N THR A 128 5.53 10.53 11.65
CA THR A 128 6.50 11.01 12.63
C THR A 128 7.29 9.84 13.23
N PRO A 129 8.65 9.87 13.17
CA PRO A 129 9.50 8.86 13.79
C PRO A 129 9.22 8.71 15.29
N GLY A 130 9.10 7.45 15.74
CA GLY A 130 8.81 7.13 17.15
C GLY A 130 7.35 7.27 17.57
N LEU A 131 6.48 7.77 16.69
CA LEU A 131 5.02 7.85 16.86
C LEU A 131 4.32 7.06 15.76
N GLY A 132 3.81 7.71 14.71
CA GLY A 132 3.09 7.04 13.62
C GLY A 132 3.88 5.97 12.88
N MET A 133 5.23 6.11 12.78
CA MET A 133 6.09 5.08 12.21
C MET A 133 6.08 3.74 12.97
N LYS A 134 5.59 3.71 14.22
CA LYS A 134 5.40 2.46 14.98
C LYS A 134 4.11 1.71 14.63
N ALA A 135 3.31 2.22 13.72
CA ALA A 135 2.05 1.58 13.32
C ALA A 135 2.25 0.12 12.89
N GLY A 136 3.35 -0.19 12.18
CA GLY A 136 3.70 -1.57 11.81
C GLY A 136 3.81 -2.51 13.00
N ASP A 137 4.43 -2.07 14.09
CA ASP A 137 4.65 -2.89 15.28
C ASP A 137 3.41 -2.99 16.17
N VAL A 138 2.56 -1.96 16.18
CA VAL A 138 1.43 -1.85 17.11
C VAL A 138 0.11 -2.27 16.48
N LEU A 139 -0.18 -1.82 15.25
CA LEU A 139 -1.46 -2.05 14.60
C LEU A 139 -1.49 -3.38 13.83
N VAL A 140 -0.48 -3.67 13.02
CA VAL A 140 -0.45 -4.84 12.14
C VAL A 140 -0.79 -6.14 12.89
N PRO A 141 -0.16 -6.48 14.03
CA PRO A 141 -0.44 -7.73 14.72
C PRO A 141 -1.89 -7.88 15.21
N GLN A 142 -2.61 -6.77 15.34
CA GLN A 142 -3.99 -6.78 15.82
C GLN A 142 -5.00 -7.22 14.75
N PHE A 143 -4.60 -7.21 13.48
CA PHE A 143 -5.46 -7.62 12.36
C PHE A 143 -5.29 -9.11 11.99
N HIS A 144 -4.24 -9.75 12.50
CA HIS A 144 -3.94 -11.15 12.15
C HIS A 144 -5.10 -12.10 12.45
N GLN A 145 -5.56 -12.84 11.42
CA GLN A 145 -6.61 -13.86 11.47
C GLN A 145 -7.92 -13.37 12.12
N LYS A 146 -8.37 -12.16 11.76
CA LYS A 146 -9.60 -11.57 12.30
C LYS A 146 -10.80 -11.83 11.39
N ASN A 147 -11.78 -12.57 11.89
CA ASN A 147 -13.08 -12.76 11.25
C ASN A 147 -14.15 -11.98 12.03
N VAL A 148 -14.33 -10.72 11.68
CA VAL A 148 -15.27 -9.79 12.31
C VAL A 148 -16.01 -8.96 11.25
N LYS A 149 -17.22 -8.51 11.55
CA LYS A 149 -18.02 -7.72 10.61
C LYS A 149 -17.55 -6.28 10.47
N SER A 150 -16.89 -5.75 11.50
CA SER A 150 -16.38 -4.39 11.53
C SER A 150 -15.26 -4.27 12.56
N PHE A 151 -14.39 -3.29 12.39
CA PHE A 151 -13.38 -2.91 13.36
C PHE A 151 -13.76 -1.59 14.04
N THR A 152 -13.49 -1.50 15.33
CA THR A 152 -13.62 -0.26 16.10
C THR A 152 -12.29 0.03 16.77
N TYR A 153 -11.84 1.26 16.74
CA TYR A 153 -10.59 1.64 17.40
C TYR A 153 -10.84 2.19 18.80
N THR A 154 -9.88 2.01 19.70
CA THR A 154 -9.87 2.61 21.03
C THR A 154 -8.47 3.12 21.40
N LYS A 155 -8.44 4.22 22.17
CA LYS A 155 -7.19 4.78 22.73
C LYS A 155 -6.96 4.35 24.18
N THR A 156 -7.96 3.76 24.84
CA THR A 156 -7.91 3.45 26.26
C THR A 156 -8.52 2.08 26.56
N GLY A 157 -7.83 1.31 27.38
CA GLY A 157 -8.31 0.06 27.93
C GLY A 157 -8.09 -1.16 27.05
N SER A 158 -7.99 -2.35 27.66
CA SER A 158 -8.02 -3.60 26.96
C SER A 158 -9.42 -4.20 27.06
N THR A 159 -10.00 -4.58 25.95
CA THR A 159 -11.22 -5.37 25.92
C THR A 159 -10.93 -6.72 25.27
N SER A 160 -11.73 -7.72 25.58
CA SER A 160 -11.66 -9.03 24.96
C SER A 160 -12.39 -9.08 23.61
N ASP A 161 -12.88 -7.94 23.12
CA ASP A 161 -13.58 -7.85 21.85
C ASP A 161 -12.59 -7.97 20.69
N LEU A 162 -12.78 -8.98 19.84
CA LEU A 162 -11.93 -9.24 18.67
C LEU A 162 -11.98 -8.13 17.61
N SER A 163 -13.03 -7.31 17.63
CA SER A 163 -13.21 -6.18 16.70
C SER A 163 -12.51 -4.90 17.16
N LEU A 164 -11.94 -4.86 18.37
CA LEU A 164 -11.26 -3.69 18.92
C LEU A 164 -9.79 -3.63 18.52
N ILE A 165 -9.40 -2.47 17.99
CA ILE A 165 -8.03 -2.15 17.62
C ILE A 165 -7.53 -1.04 18.54
N HIS A 166 -6.36 -1.26 19.16
CA HIS A 166 -5.68 -0.28 20.01
C HIS A 166 -4.76 0.60 19.19
N ILE A 167 -4.83 1.92 19.42
CA ILE A 167 -3.96 2.94 18.82
C ILE A 167 -3.34 3.84 19.86
#